data_50d8f6789e8940cd0a700b133ad7f0fe
#
_entry.id   50d8f6789e8940cd0a700b133ad7f0fe
#
_cell.length_a   1.000
_cell.length_b   1.000
_cell.length_c   1.000
_cell.angle_alpha   90.00
_cell.angle_beta   90.00
_cell.angle_gamma   90.00
#
_symmetry.space_group_name_H-M   'P 1'
#
loop_
_entity.id
_entity.type
_entity.pdbx_description
1 polymer ?
#
loop_
_entity_poly.entity_id
_entity_poly.type
_entity_poly.pdbx_seq_one_letter_code
_entity_poly.pdbx_strand_id
1 'polypeptide(L)'
;MAGQQFPTDVKAKYVPYDNQHSEILKAGDPKPLDLAAELKDGTVVITAIPGAFTPTCSLKHIPEYIKNVDKLKKKGVKRVIVLAVNDPFVMSAFGKAVGYKNEENFVVFATDPEGQISSQLGEDYVLDLSSAGLGKRLQRYAAIVKDGEIFYLANEDGGDFTEKSSAETLLDKL
;
A
#
# COMPACT_ATOMS: atom_id res chain seq x y z
N MET A 1 6.67 18.83 -1.66
CA MET A 1 6.75 17.61 -0.83
C MET A 1 8.14 16.95 -0.89
N ALA A 2 8.93 17.22 -1.90
CA ALA A 2 10.31 16.72 -1.95
C ALA A 2 11.10 17.17 -0.71
N GLY A 3 11.82 16.23 -0.06
CA GLY A 3 12.54 16.47 1.18
C GLY A 3 11.74 16.27 2.46
N GLN A 4 10.43 16.03 2.36
CA GLN A 4 9.61 15.69 3.51
C GLN A 4 9.80 14.21 3.89
N GLN A 5 9.89 13.92 5.18
CA GLN A 5 9.94 12.55 5.67
C GLN A 5 8.55 11.91 5.58
N PHE A 6 8.51 10.64 5.18
CA PHE A 6 7.28 9.85 5.26
C PHE A 6 6.96 9.54 6.73
N PRO A 7 5.67 9.60 7.16
CA PRO A 7 5.29 9.32 8.55
C PRO A 7 5.66 7.89 8.98
N THR A 8 6.34 7.75 10.10
CA THR A 8 6.81 6.45 10.63
C THR A 8 6.43 6.18 12.07
N ASP A 9 5.70 7.09 12.71
CA ASP A 9 5.34 7.02 14.13
C ASP A 9 4.10 6.18 14.44
N VAL A 10 3.37 5.75 13.41
CA VAL A 10 2.19 4.90 13.56
C VAL A 10 2.56 3.43 13.40
N LYS A 11 2.03 2.59 14.27
CA LYS A 11 2.25 1.14 14.24
C LYS A 11 1.37 0.48 13.18
N ALA A 12 1.88 0.35 11.97
CA ALA A 12 1.26 -0.47 10.94
C ALA A 12 1.40 -1.95 11.28
N LYS A 13 0.47 -2.77 10.80
CA LYS A 13 0.51 -4.23 10.95
C LYS A 13 0.18 -4.91 9.63
N TYR A 14 0.71 -6.11 9.46
CA TYR A 14 0.42 -6.96 8.31
C TYR A 14 0.52 -8.42 8.70
N VAL A 15 -0.07 -9.31 7.92
CA VAL A 15 0.14 -10.76 8.03
C VAL A 15 1.07 -11.16 6.88
N PRO A 16 2.31 -11.59 7.14
CA PRO A 16 3.19 -12.06 6.09
C PRO A 16 2.58 -13.26 5.36
N TYR A 17 2.77 -13.31 4.04
CA TYR A 17 2.38 -14.49 3.30
C TYR A 17 3.33 -15.66 3.62
N ASP A 18 2.78 -16.83 3.83
CA ASP A 18 3.49 -18.09 3.85
C ASP A 18 2.66 -19.18 3.16
N ASN A 19 3.33 -20.23 2.67
CA ASN A 19 2.68 -21.27 1.90
C ASN A 19 1.73 -22.15 2.73
N GLN A 20 1.89 -22.20 4.07
CA GLN A 20 1.00 -22.95 4.96
C GLN A 20 -0.37 -22.29 5.08
N HIS A 21 -0.43 -20.97 4.84
CA HIS A 21 -1.64 -20.16 4.89
C HIS A 21 -2.01 -19.58 3.51
N SER A 22 -1.83 -20.36 2.46
CA SER A 22 -2.04 -19.88 1.07
C SER A 22 -3.51 -19.72 0.68
N GLU A 23 -4.42 -20.34 1.41
CA GLU A 23 -5.86 -20.20 1.19
C GLU A 23 -6.35 -18.84 1.70
N ILE A 24 -7.35 -18.26 1.02
CA ILE A 24 -7.85 -16.93 1.35
C ILE A 24 -8.30 -16.81 2.80
N LEU A 25 -9.01 -17.83 3.30
CA LEU A 25 -9.56 -17.83 4.66
C LEU A 25 -8.56 -18.23 5.74
N LYS A 26 -7.38 -18.68 5.37
CA LYS A 26 -6.32 -18.99 6.32
C LYS A 26 -5.37 -17.83 6.46
N ALA A 27 -5.00 -17.49 7.66
CA ALA A 27 -4.04 -16.41 7.92
C ALA A 27 -3.11 -16.81 9.07
N GLY A 28 -1.87 -16.39 8.94
CA GLY A 28 -0.92 -16.42 10.06
C GLY A 28 -1.18 -15.30 11.05
N ASP A 29 -0.25 -15.08 11.95
CA ASP A 29 -0.35 -14.04 12.96
C ASP A 29 0.04 -12.66 12.42
N PRO A 30 -0.71 -11.60 12.79
CA PRO A 30 -0.31 -10.24 12.46
C PRO A 30 1.02 -9.87 13.10
N LYS A 31 1.88 -9.20 12.34
CA LYS A 31 3.18 -8.70 12.80
C LYS A 31 3.26 -7.19 12.63
N PRO A 32 4.02 -6.51 13.49
CA PRO A 32 4.30 -5.09 13.29
C PRO A 32 5.06 -4.88 11.97
N LEU A 33 4.67 -3.85 11.23
CA LEU A 33 5.47 -3.32 10.14
C LEU A 33 6.14 -2.05 10.66
N ASP A 34 7.41 -2.15 10.98
CA ASP A 34 8.20 -1.02 11.46
C ASP A 34 8.57 -0.12 10.27
N LEU A 35 7.75 0.90 10.03
CA LEU A 35 7.95 1.82 8.90
C LEU A 35 9.28 2.57 9.01
N ALA A 36 9.73 2.91 10.22
CA ALA A 36 11.02 3.57 10.39
C ALA A 36 12.16 2.70 9.86
N ALA A 37 12.15 1.41 10.21
CA ALA A 37 13.14 0.46 9.72
C ALA A 37 12.99 0.17 8.21
N GLU A 38 11.75 0.01 7.74
CA GLU A 38 11.46 -0.29 6.32
C GLU A 38 11.89 0.83 5.38
N LEU A 39 11.70 2.09 5.79
CA LEU A 39 11.93 3.25 4.93
C LEU A 39 13.30 3.89 5.11
N LYS A 40 14.06 3.48 6.11
CA LYS A 40 15.34 4.08 6.48
C LYS A 40 16.35 4.08 5.33
N ASP A 41 16.50 2.95 4.65
CA ASP A 41 17.49 2.76 3.61
C ASP A 41 16.85 2.23 2.33
N GLY A 42 17.28 2.76 1.19
CA GLY A 42 16.86 2.30 -0.13
C GLY A 42 15.54 2.90 -0.60
N THR A 43 15.00 2.34 -1.66
CA THR A 43 13.78 2.83 -2.32
C THR A 43 12.61 1.90 -2.01
N VAL A 44 11.56 2.47 -1.44
CA VAL A 44 10.31 1.76 -1.14
C VAL A 44 9.16 2.47 -1.86
N VAL A 45 8.28 1.69 -2.48
CA VAL A 45 7.04 2.18 -3.06
C VAL A 45 5.91 1.94 -2.08
N ILE A 46 5.10 2.97 -1.85
CA ILE A 46 3.88 2.88 -1.05
C ILE A 46 2.71 3.20 -1.95
N THR A 47 1.70 2.36 -1.95
CA THR A 47 0.45 2.61 -2.67
C THR A 47 -0.73 2.41 -1.73
N ALA A 48 -1.59 3.42 -1.65
CA ALA A 48 -2.77 3.40 -0.78
C ALA A 48 -4.04 3.22 -1.60
N ILE A 49 -4.98 2.50 -1.03
CA ILE A 49 -6.25 2.19 -1.66
C ILE A 49 -7.42 2.51 -0.73
N PRO A 50 -8.58 2.93 -1.27
CA PRO A 50 -9.80 3.14 -0.48
C PRO A 50 -10.32 1.88 0.22
N GLY A 51 -10.02 0.70 -0.32
CA GLY A 51 -10.43 -0.51 0.37
C GLY A 51 -10.10 -1.80 -0.36
N ALA A 52 -9.73 -2.81 0.41
CA ALA A 52 -9.63 -4.17 -0.07
C ALA A 52 -10.98 -4.65 -0.64
N PHE A 53 -10.94 -5.41 -1.70
CA PHE A 53 -12.11 -5.98 -2.38
C PHE A 53 -13.06 -4.95 -3.03
N THR A 54 -12.72 -3.67 -3.05
CA THR A 54 -13.46 -2.70 -3.86
C THR A 54 -13.08 -2.82 -5.34
N PRO A 55 -13.99 -2.51 -6.29
CA PRO A 55 -13.77 -2.89 -7.70
C PRO A 55 -12.49 -2.35 -8.33
N THR A 56 -12.24 -1.06 -8.27
CA THR A 56 -11.05 -0.45 -8.91
C THR A 56 -9.76 -0.92 -8.28
N CYS A 57 -9.71 -1.03 -6.95
CA CYS A 57 -8.53 -1.50 -6.21
C CYS A 57 -8.19 -2.94 -6.57
N SER A 58 -9.21 -3.79 -6.73
CA SER A 58 -9.06 -5.23 -6.93
C SER A 58 -8.83 -5.62 -8.39
N LEU A 59 -9.40 -4.88 -9.34
CA LEU A 59 -9.41 -5.26 -10.74
C LEU A 59 -8.37 -4.52 -11.60
N LYS A 60 -7.95 -3.33 -11.17
CA LYS A 60 -7.06 -2.47 -11.96
C LYS A 60 -5.79 -2.09 -11.21
N HIS A 61 -5.92 -1.41 -10.08
CA HIS A 61 -4.81 -0.76 -9.40
C HIS A 61 -3.76 -1.75 -8.87
N ILE A 62 -4.15 -2.63 -7.96
CA ILE A 62 -3.20 -3.55 -7.31
C ILE A 62 -2.70 -4.66 -8.24
N PRO A 63 -3.55 -5.26 -9.11
CA PRO A 63 -3.04 -6.25 -10.06
C PRO A 63 -1.94 -5.71 -10.98
N GLU A 64 -1.97 -4.43 -11.33
CA GLU A 64 -0.91 -3.80 -12.12
C GLU A 64 0.44 -3.79 -11.37
N TYR A 65 0.43 -3.50 -10.06
CA TYR A 65 1.65 -3.58 -9.26
C TYR A 65 2.20 -4.99 -9.19
N ILE A 66 1.35 -5.98 -8.99
CA ILE A 66 1.76 -7.40 -8.94
C ILE A 66 2.37 -7.83 -10.26
N LYS A 67 1.76 -7.44 -11.38
CA LYS A 67 2.27 -7.74 -12.73
C LYS A 67 3.64 -7.11 -12.99
N ASN A 68 3.95 -5.98 -12.37
CA ASN A 68 5.18 -5.23 -12.59
C ASN A 68 6.24 -5.44 -11.48
N VAL A 69 6.10 -6.44 -10.63
CA VAL A 69 7.04 -6.72 -9.53
C VAL A 69 8.49 -6.83 -10.04
N ASP A 70 8.73 -7.58 -11.11
CA ASP A 70 10.09 -7.76 -11.64
C ASP A 70 10.67 -6.46 -12.17
N LYS A 71 9.87 -5.63 -12.82
CA LYS A 71 10.30 -4.30 -13.30
C LYS A 71 10.64 -3.36 -12.16
N LEU A 72 9.84 -3.38 -11.10
CA LEU A 72 10.09 -2.58 -9.90
C LEU A 72 11.40 -3.00 -9.22
N LYS A 73 11.64 -4.31 -9.10
CA LYS A 73 12.91 -4.84 -8.57
C LYS A 73 14.11 -4.39 -9.40
N LYS A 74 14.00 -4.43 -10.72
CA LYS A 74 15.07 -3.97 -11.63
C LYS A 74 15.37 -2.49 -11.49
N LYS A 75 14.39 -1.70 -11.08
CA LYS A 75 14.57 -0.26 -10.79
C LYS A 75 15.14 0.01 -9.39
N GLY A 76 15.46 -1.02 -8.64
CA GLY A 76 16.04 -0.90 -7.30
C GLY A 76 15.02 -0.76 -6.17
N VAL A 77 13.74 -0.98 -6.43
CA VAL A 77 12.72 -0.99 -5.39
C VAL A 77 12.93 -2.19 -4.46
N LYS A 78 13.05 -1.92 -3.19
CA LYS A 78 13.26 -2.92 -2.14
C LYS A 78 11.96 -3.60 -1.72
N ARG A 79 10.86 -2.88 -1.71
CA ARG A 79 9.54 -3.35 -1.27
C ARG A 79 8.42 -2.47 -1.80
N VAL A 80 7.25 -3.07 -2.02
CA VAL A 80 5.99 -2.35 -2.26
C VAL A 80 5.10 -2.55 -1.04
N ILE A 81 4.63 -1.48 -0.43
CA ILE A 81 3.69 -1.52 0.70
C ILE A 81 2.34 -1.03 0.21
N VAL A 82 1.34 -1.91 0.27
CA VAL A 82 -0.06 -1.58 -0.01
C VAL A 82 -0.73 -1.24 1.30
N LEU A 83 -1.31 -0.03 1.39
CA LEU A 83 -1.99 0.46 2.59
C LEU A 83 -3.49 0.62 2.35
N ALA A 84 -4.28 0.21 3.32
CA ALA A 84 -5.71 0.52 3.45
C ALA A 84 -6.07 0.57 4.94
N VAL A 85 -7.25 1.11 5.27
CA VAL A 85 -7.75 1.09 6.66
C VAL A 85 -8.25 -0.28 7.09
N ASN A 86 -8.49 -1.20 6.16
CA ASN A 86 -8.89 -2.58 6.46
C ASN A 86 -7.88 -3.23 7.41
N ASP A 87 -8.35 -4.12 8.26
CA ASP A 87 -7.50 -4.81 9.23
C ASP A 87 -6.48 -5.76 8.58
N PRO A 88 -5.49 -6.25 9.32
CA PRO A 88 -4.44 -7.08 8.76
C PRO A 88 -4.93 -8.39 8.14
N PHE A 89 -5.99 -8.98 8.68
CA PHE A 89 -6.54 -10.23 8.16
C PHE A 89 -7.25 -10.02 6.83
N VAL A 90 -8.04 -8.97 6.72
CA VAL A 90 -8.67 -8.58 5.44
C VAL A 90 -7.60 -8.26 4.40
N MET A 91 -6.56 -7.55 4.78
CA MET A 91 -5.45 -7.23 3.87
C MET A 91 -4.70 -8.48 3.43
N SER A 92 -4.49 -9.45 4.31
CA SER A 92 -3.89 -10.75 3.97
C SER A 92 -4.74 -11.51 2.94
N ALA A 93 -6.03 -11.61 3.18
CA ALA A 93 -6.97 -12.26 2.26
C ALA A 93 -7.00 -11.55 0.91
N PHE A 94 -6.99 -10.23 0.92
CA PHE A 94 -6.96 -9.42 -0.30
C PHE A 94 -5.71 -9.68 -1.14
N GLY A 95 -4.54 -9.70 -0.52
CA GLY A 95 -3.28 -9.98 -1.21
C GLY A 95 -3.29 -11.32 -1.94
N LYS A 96 -3.82 -12.36 -1.29
CA LYS A 96 -3.98 -13.68 -1.90
C LYS A 96 -5.02 -13.68 -3.03
N ALA A 97 -6.14 -12.99 -2.83
CA ALA A 97 -7.22 -12.92 -3.80
C ALA A 97 -6.79 -12.22 -5.09
N VAL A 98 -5.96 -11.18 -5.00
CA VAL A 98 -5.41 -10.50 -6.18
C VAL A 98 -4.21 -11.22 -6.80
N GLY A 99 -3.80 -12.35 -6.24
CA GLY A 99 -2.83 -13.25 -6.85
C GLY A 99 -1.40 -13.11 -6.36
N TYR A 100 -1.15 -12.35 -5.29
CA TYR A 100 0.19 -12.27 -4.71
C TYR A 100 0.38 -13.38 -3.66
N LYS A 101 1.05 -14.46 -4.06
CA LYS A 101 1.34 -15.62 -3.22
C LYS A 101 2.84 -15.95 -3.29
N ASN A 102 3.64 -15.16 -2.56
CA ASN A 102 5.09 -15.29 -2.57
C ASN A 102 5.66 -15.03 -1.18
N GLU A 103 6.38 -16.01 -0.62
CA GLU A 103 7.02 -15.92 0.70
C GLU A 103 8.12 -14.86 0.78
N GLU A 104 8.59 -14.34 -0.34
CA GLU A 104 9.50 -13.22 -0.38
C GLU A 104 8.90 -11.95 0.23
N ASN A 105 7.56 -11.83 0.19
CA ASN A 105 6.84 -10.66 0.70
C ASN A 105 7.38 -9.33 0.16
N PHE A 106 7.73 -9.31 -1.12
CA PHE A 106 8.14 -8.07 -1.79
C PHE A 106 6.99 -7.07 -1.82
N VAL A 107 5.75 -7.55 -2.03
CA VAL A 107 4.53 -6.76 -1.86
C VAL A 107 3.93 -7.10 -0.51
N VAL A 108 3.80 -6.11 0.35
CA VAL A 108 3.27 -6.24 1.71
C VAL A 108 1.91 -5.56 1.76
N PHE A 109 0.91 -6.27 2.29
CA PHE A 109 -0.47 -5.77 2.43
C PHE A 109 -0.69 -5.42 3.90
N ALA A 110 -0.61 -4.13 4.21
CA ALA A 110 -0.61 -3.63 5.57
C ALA A 110 -1.80 -2.73 5.87
N THR A 111 -2.14 -2.61 7.15
CA THR A 111 -3.16 -1.66 7.60
C THR A 111 -2.55 -0.32 7.96
N ASP A 112 -3.20 0.75 7.51
CA ASP A 112 -3.08 2.10 8.07
C ASP A 112 -4.28 2.29 9.01
N PRO A 113 -4.11 2.02 10.32
CA PRO A 113 -5.25 1.98 11.23
C PRO A 113 -5.91 3.36 11.32
N GLU A 114 -7.20 3.41 11.02
CA GLU A 114 -8.00 4.65 11.04
C GLU A 114 -7.45 5.77 10.16
N GLY A 115 -6.57 5.46 9.20
CA GLY A 115 -5.92 6.45 8.35
C GLY A 115 -4.90 7.32 9.06
N GLN A 116 -4.34 6.86 10.18
CA GLN A 116 -3.42 7.63 11.02
C GLN A 116 -2.11 7.97 10.34
N ILE A 117 -1.63 7.12 9.44
CA ILE A 117 -0.43 7.38 8.64
C ILE A 117 -0.75 8.42 7.56
N SER A 118 -1.76 8.12 6.76
CA SER A 118 -2.10 8.93 5.58
C SER A 118 -2.59 10.33 5.94
N SER A 119 -3.29 10.49 7.07
CA SER A 119 -3.74 11.82 7.54
C SER A 119 -2.58 12.77 7.84
N GLN A 120 -1.40 12.26 8.15
CA GLN A 120 -0.21 13.08 8.37
C GLN A 120 0.39 13.63 7.06
N LEU A 121 0.02 13.06 5.92
CA LEU A 121 0.41 13.58 4.61
C LEU A 121 -0.46 14.77 4.18
N GLY A 122 -1.64 14.90 4.74
CA GLY A 122 -2.61 15.96 4.46
C GLY A 122 -4.04 15.45 4.54
N GLU A 123 -5.00 16.38 4.67
CA GLU A 123 -6.43 16.03 4.73
C GLU A 123 -6.92 15.35 3.44
N ASP A 124 -6.30 15.67 2.32
CA ASP A 124 -6.64 15.10 1.01
C ASP A 124 -6.27 13.62 0.85
N TYR A 125 -5.57 13.04 1.84
CA TYR A 125 -5.13 11.65 1.79
C TYR A 125 -6.07 10.70 2.53
N VAL A 126 -7.14 11.23 3.12
CA VAL A 126 -8.21 10.45 3.76
C VAL A 126 -9.56 10.88 3.23
N LEU A 127 -10.51 9.95 3.21
CA LEU A 127 -11.86 10.15 2.70
C LEU A 127 -12.88 9.79 3.77
N ASP A 128 -13.96 10.54 3.86
CA ASP A 128 -15.16 10.13 4.59
C ASP A 128 -16.18 9.57 3.59
N LEU A 129 -16.29 8.25 3.55
CA LEU A 129 -17.25 7.51 2.72
C LEU A 129 -18.39 6.93 3.57
N SER A 130 -18.70 7.55 4.69
CA SER A 130 -19.77 7.10 5.59
C SER A 130 -21.13 7.05 4.91
N SER A 131 -21.43 8.00 4.00
CA SER A 131 -22.66 8.00 3.24
C SER A 131 -22.82 6.78 2.30
N ALA A 132 -21.71 6.19 1.88
CA ALA A 132 -21.68 4.96 1.10
C ALA A 132 -21.57 3.69 1.95
N GLY A 133 -21.62 3.83 3.28
CA GLY A 133 -21.48 2.70 4.20
C GLY A 133 -20.05 2.21 4.40
N LEU A 134 -19.06 2.95 3.93
CA LEU A 134 -17.65 2.53 3.96
C LEU A 134 -16.86 3.17 5.11
N GLY A 135 -17.39 4.24 5.73
CA GLY A 135 -16.70 4.94 6.80
C GLY A 135 -15.47 5.70 6.31
N LYS A 136 -14.53 5.89 7.23
CA LYS A 136 -13.26 6.56 6.92
C LYS A 136 -12.36 5.63 6.11
N ARG A 137 -11.85 6.13 5.00
CA ARG A 137 -10.99 5.38 4.07
C ARG A 137 -9.78 6.22 3.66
N LEU A 138 -8.78 5.57 3.07
CA LEU A 138 -7.68 6.29 2.44
C LEU A 138 -8.11 6.82 1.08
N GLN A 139 -7.63 7.99 0.70
CA GLN A 139 -7.60 8.40 -0.69
C GLN A 139 -6.62 7.49 -1.45
N ARG A 140 -6.89 7.25 -2.73
CA ARG A 140 -5.94 6.53 -3.57
C ARG A 140 -4.73 7.41 -3.84
N TYR A 141 -3.55 6.94 -3.42
CA TYR A 141 -2.30 7.65 -3.68
C TYR A 141 -1.15 6.67 -3.87
N ALA A 142 -0.04 7.18 -4.36
CA ALA A 142 1.23 6.46 -4.36
C ALA A 142 2.38 7.37 -3.97
N ALA A 143 3.40 6.79 -3.38
CA ALA A 143 4.61 7.46 -2.99
C ALA A 143 5.84 6.62 -3.35
N ILE A 144 6.91 7.31 -3.72
CA ILE A 144 8.27 6.74 -3.78
C ILE A 144 9.04 7.38 -2.63
N VAL A 145 9.54 6.54 -1.73
CA VAL A 145 10.32 6.97 -0.57
C VAL A 145 11.75 6.47 -0.75
N LYS A 146 12.72 7.38 -0.71
CA LYS A 146 14.15 7.07 -0.82
C LYS A 146 14.84 7.49 0.47
N ASP A 147 15.45 6.55 1.17
CA ASP A 147 16.17 6.79 2.43
C ASP A 147 15.33 7.59 3.44
N GLY A 148 14.05 7.26 3.56
CA GLY A 148 13.09 7.92 4.45
C GLY A 148 12.43 9.17 3.90
N GLU A 149 12.96 9.76 2.85
CA GLU A 149 12.42 11.00 2.26
C GLU A 149 11.45 10.71 1.11
N ILE A 150 10.38 11.49 1.05
CA ILE A 150 9.42 11.44 -0.04
C ILE A 150 10.06 12.01 -1.30
N PHE A 151 10.28 11.15 -2.29
CA PHE A 151 10.78 11.52 -3.61
C PHE A 151 9.63 11.85 -4.57
N TYR A 152 8.53 11.11 -4.47
CA TYR A 152 7.32 11.32 -5.25
C TYR A 152 6.11 11.05 -4.36
N LEU A 153 5.09 11.88 -4.47
CA LEU A 153 3.82 11.70 -3.77
C LEU A 153 2.71 12.31 -4.61
N ALA A 154 1.71 11.52 -4.97
CA ALA A 154 0.56 12.00 -5.69
C ALA A 154 -0.69 11.21 -5.33
N ASN A 155 -1.77 11.93 -5.02
CA ASN A 155 -3.09 11.36 -4.83
C ASN A 155 -3.94 11.48 -6.10
N GLU A 156 -4.93 10.59 -6.20
CA GLU A 156 -5.93 10.61 -7.25
C GLU A 156 -7.10 11.46 -6.79
N ASP A 157 -7.35 12.56 -7.45
CA ASP A 157 -8.46 13.44 -7.10
C ASP A 157 -9.80 12.74 -7.38
N GLY A 158 -10.66 12.58 -6.37
CA GLY A 158 -12.01 12.05 -6.54
C GLY A 158 -12.18 10.54 -6.39
N GLY A 159 -11.16 9.80 -6.04
CA GLY A 159 -11.24 8.35 -5.71
C GLY A 159 -11.22 7.39 -6.90
N ASP A 160 -11.40 7.85 -8.11
CA ASP A 160 -11.26 7.03 -9.31
C ASP A 160 -9.79 6.74 -9.61
N PHE A 161 -9.53 5.60 -10.24
CA PHE A 161 -8.18 5.27 -10.68
C PHE A 161 -7.83 6.09 -11.92
N THR A 162 -6.91 7.00 -11.75
CA THR A 162 -6.25 7.70 -12.84
C THR A 162 -4.78 7.22 -12.93
N GLU A 163 -3.95 7.93 -13.62
CA GLU A 163 -2.58 7.46 -13.88
C GLU A 163 -1.58 7.83 -12.79
N LYS A 164 -1.93 8.71 -11.83
CA LYS A 164 -0.96 9.25 -10.85
C LYS A 164 -0.40 8.21 -9.89
N SER A 165 -1.20 7.22 -9.52
CA SER A 165 -0.84 6.16 -8.56
C SER A 165 -0.58 4.82 -9.21
N SER A 166 -0.56 4.73 -10.53
CA SER A 166 -0.33 3.49 -11.26
C SER A 166 1.13 3.01 -11.11
N ALA A 167 1.32 1.69 -11.21
CA ALA A 167 2.66 1.11 -11.21
C ALA A 167 3.50 1.63 -12.38
N GLU A 168 2.89 1.82 -13.54
CA GLU A 168 3.54 2.36 -14.74
C GLU A 168 4.07 3.77 -14.49
N THR A 169 3.26 4.65 -13.91
CA THR A 169 3.70 6.01 -13.58
C THR A 169 4.87 5.99 -12.60
N LEU A 170 4.84 5.13 -11.58
CA LEU A 170 5.94 5.04 -10.64
C LEU A 170 7.21 4.49 -11.29
N LEU A 171 7.09 3.53 -12.20
CA LEU A 171 8.23 3.04 -12.97
C LEU A 171 8.90 4.14 -13.80
N ASP A 172 8.13 5.06 -14.35
CA ASP A 172 8.65 6.22 -15.10
C ASP A 172 9.35 7.23 -14.19
N LYS A 173 9.01 7.28 -12.91
CA LYS A 173 9.62 8.18 -11.92
C LYS A 173 10.85 7.57 -11.25
N LEU A 174 10.99 6.26 -11.27
CA LEU A 174 12.14 5.54 -10.73
C LEU A 174 13.31 5.57 -11.72
#